data_b706f29c5d53f4bd43f70df7695088dd
#
_entry.id   b706f29c5d53f4bd43f70df7695088dd
#
_cell.length_a   1.000
_cell.length_b   1.000
_cell.length_c   1.000
_cell.angle_alpha   90.00
_cell.angle_beta   90.00
_cell.angle_gamma   90.00
#
_symmetry.space_group_name_H-M   'P 1'
#
loop_
_entity.id
_entity.type
_entity.pdbx_description
1 polymer ?
#
loop_
_entity_poly.entity_id
_entity_poly.type
_entity_poly.pdbx_seq_one_letter_code
_entity_poly.pdbx_strand_id
1 'polypeptide(L)'
;MDATPGQYDFAPAAPLFPLPNIVLFPRAVVALHIFESRYQAMMAHALAHDSLIAMALLLPGWEKDYYGHPPIDPVVCVGAILNHEHLPDGRYNLLLQGRVRAHVVGERAGHPFRIAQLTPAPESIPEESDLANERTHLREIFRHGQWRNTEIARHLDKCLGGTISTPDAADLIAFNLLDDIPLKQSLLAEPDVRRRIQRIIAAVTEIHLPTPRRSNWPPKTSSN
;
A
#
# COMPACT_ATOMS: atom_id res chain seq x y z
N MET A 1 -13.60 8.23 -27.87
CA MET A 1 -12.24 8.72 -27.54
C MET A 1 -11.69 7.73 -26.54
N ASP A 2 -10.90 6.79 -27.00
CA ASP A 2 -10.34 5.72 -26.17
C ASP A 2 -9.22 6.31 -25.31
N ALA A 3 -9.42 6.32 -24.01
CA ALA A 3 -8.38 6.66 -23.06
C ALA A 3 -7.36 5.52 -23.05
N THR A 4 -6.15 5.80 -23.47
CA THR A 4 -5.00 4.91 -23.37
C THR A 4 -4.84 4.48 -21.91
N PRO A 5 -4.78 3.17 -21.58
CA PRO A 5 -4.56 2.72 -20.21
C PRO A 5 -3.14 3.14 -19.78
N GLY A 6 -3.04 4.05 -18.81
CA GLY A 6 -1.76 4.42 -18.19
C GLY A 6 -1.49 5.90 -17.96
N GLN A 7 -2.30 6.80 -18.48
CA GLN A 7 -2.14 8.23 -18.23
C GLN A 7 -3.08 8.67 -17.10
N TYR A 8 -2.70 8.33 -15.86
CA TYR A 8 -3.25 9.05 -14.72
C TYR A 8 -2.71 10.48 -14.78
N ASP A 9 -3.58 11.48 -14.75
CA ASP A 9 -3.17 12.88 -14.58
C ASP A 9 -2.34 12.95 -13.28
N PHE A 10 -1.02 13.02 -13.44
CA PHE A 10 -0.10 13.08 -12.33
C PHE A 10 -0.16 14.46 -11.70
N ALA A 11 -0.64 14.52 -10.46
CA ALA A 11 -0.67 15.76 -9.72
C ALA A 11 0.77 16.18 -9.32
N PRO A 12 1.27 17.35 -9.75
CA PRO A 12 2.62 17.80 -9.42
C PRO A 12 2.80 18.19 -7.95
N ALA A 13 1.71 18.21 -7.18
CA ALA A 13 1.69 18.44 -5.74
C ALA A 13 0.50 17.74 -5.09
N ALA A 14 0.67 17.25 -3.87
CA ALA A 14 -0.41 16.68 -3.07
C ALA A 14 -0.16 16.93 -1.58
N PRO A 15 -1.21 17.01 -0.74
CA PRO A 15 -1.08 16.95 0.70
C PRO A 15 -0.30 15.70 1.10
N LEU A 16 0.68 15.88 2.00
CA LEU A 16 1.56 14.81 2.47
C LEU A 16 1.08 14.27 3.80
N PHE A 17 0.84 12.98 3.87
CA PHE A 17 0.45 12.28 5.09
C PHE A 17 1.56 11.30 5.52
N PRO A 18 2.48 11.74 6.40
CA PRO A 18 3.57 10.91 6.87
C PRO A 18 3.11 10.03 8.04
N LEU A 19 3.35 8.72 7.93
CA LEU A 19 3.06 7.73 8.97
C LEU A 19 4.28 6.83 9.23
N PRO A 20 4.46 6.33 10.48
CA PRO A 20 5.65 5.54 10.81
C PRO A 20 5.54 4.06 10.42
N ASN A 21 4.36 3.56 10.13
CA ASN A 21 4.07 2.13 10.07
C ASN A 21 3.17 1.70 8.90
N ILE A 22 2.95 2.58 7.92
CA ILE A 22 2.13 2.26 6.74
C ILE A 22 2.89 2.66 5.48
N VAL A 23 3.07 1.70 4.58
CA VAL A 23 3.56 1.91 3.21
C VAL A 23 2.42 1.54 2.26
N LEU A 24 1.85 2.54 1.59
CA LEU A 24 0.80 2.32 0.60
C LEU A 24 1.42 1.91 -0.74
N PHE A 25 0.78 0.99 -1.43
CA PHE A 25 1.15 0.56 -2.78
C PHE A 25 0.06 0.92 -3.78
N PRO A 26 0.39 1.07 -5.08
CA PRO A 26 -0.61 1.18 -6.13
C PRO A 26 -1.66 0.06 -6.04
N ARG A 27 -2.93 0.39 -6.34
CA ARG A 27 -4.11 -0.50 -6.23
C ARG A 27 -4.50 -0.90 -4.82
N ALA A 28 -3.61 -0.86 -3.82
CA ALA A 28 -3.96 -1.19 -2.45
C ALA A 28 -4.93 -0.16 -1.86
N VAL A 29 -5.83 -0.62 -0.99
CA VAL A 29 -6.77 0.24 -0.27
C VAL A 29 -6.48 0.16 1.21
N VAL A 30 -6.33 1.31 1.84
CA VAL A 30 -6.15 1.43 3.30
C VAL A 30 -7.30 2.21 3.91
N ALA A 31 -7.82 1.71 5.03
CA ALA A 31 -8.76 2.44 5.86
C ALA A 31 -7.99 3.26 6.89
N LEU A 32 -8.28 4.55 6.98
CA LEU A 32 -7.61 5.49 7.86
C LEU A 32 -8.63 6.24 8.72
N HIS A 33 -8.21 6.51 9.98
CA HIS A 33 -8.96 7.36 10.90
C HIS A 33 -8.15 8.62 11.20
N ILE A 34 -8.68 9.77 10.82
CA ILE A 34 -8.02 11.07 10.93
C ILE A 34 -8.59 11.82 12.14
N PHE A 35 -7.75 12.03 13.15
CA PHE A 35 -8.14 12.68 14.40
C PHE A 35 -7.31 13.92 14.75
N GLU A 36 -6.07 14.04 14.24
CA GLU A 36 -5.23 15.20 14.48
C GLU A 36 -5.74 16.42 13.68
N SER A 37 -5.79 17.59 14.30
CA SER A 37 -6.31 18.83 13.68
C SER A 37 -5.59 19.22 12.40
N ARG A 38 -4.25 19.03 12.33
CA ARG A 38 -3.49 19.28 11.10
C ARG A 38 -3.90 18.35 9.96
N TYR A 39 -4.24 17.10 10.24
CA TYR A 39 -4.69 16.14 9.23
C TYR A 39 -6.18 16.26 8.92
N GLN A 40 -7.00 16.80 9.84
CA GLN A 40 -8.36 17.24 9.51
C GLN A 40 -8.34 18.40 8.49
N ALA A 41 -7.44 19.38 8.69
CA ALA A 41 -7.23 20.45 7.71
C ALA A 41 -6.70 19.94 6.36
N MET A 42 -5.80 18.94 6.39
CA MET A 42 -5.33 18.24 5.20
C MET A 42 -6.47 17.56 4.44
N MET A 43 -7.37 16.87 5.15
CA MET A 43 -8.56 16.24 4.54
C MET A 43 -9.48 17.27 3.88
N ALA A 44 -9.81 18.34 4.60
CA ALA A 44 -10.64 19.42 4.04
C ALA A 44 -10.02 20.01 2.77
N HIS A 45 -8.69 20.21 2.78
CA HIS A 45 -7.95 20.69 1.60
C HIS A 45 -8.00 19.66 0.45
N ALA A 46 -7.70 18.39 0.71
CA ALA A 46 -7.72 17.34 -0.32
C ALA A 46 -9.11 17.23 -0.99
N LEU A 47 -10.18 17.21 -0.18
CA LEU A 47 -11.56 17.11 -0.67
C LEU A 47 -12.02 18.33 -1.47
N ALA A 48 -11.45 19.51 -1.20
CA ALA A 48 -11.75 20.74 -1.95
C ALA A 48 -10.99 20.82 -3.30
N HIS A 49 -10.04 19.91 -3.56
CA HIS A 49 -9.20 19.87 -4.76
C HIS A 49 -9.31 18.51 -5.45
N ASP A 50 -8.19 17.86 -5.68
CA ASP A 50 -8.10 16.64 -6.51
C ASP A 50 -8.46 15.33 -5.75
N SER A 51 -8.80 15.43 -4.46
CA SER A 51 -9.04 14.28 -3.55
C SER A 51 -7.85 13.32 -3.49
N LEU A 52 -6.62 13.85 -3.60
CA LEU A 52 -5.38 13.09 -3.56
C LEU A 52 -4.63 13.34 -2.26
N ILE A 53 -3.94 12.30 -1.78
CA ILE A 53 -3.04 12.34 -0.61
C ILE A 53 -1.79 11.54 -0.95
N ALA A 54 -0.61 12.11 -0.70
CA ALA A 54 0.67 11.40 -0.80
C ALA A 54 1.00 10.75 0.56
N MET A 55 0.99 9.42 0.60
CA MET A 55 1.37 8.64 1.79
C MET A 55 2.89 8.48 1.82
N ALA A 56 3.51 8.95 2.91
CA ALA A 56 4.95 8.86 3.12
C ALA A 56 5.30 8.03 4.36
N LEU A 57 6.40 7.32 4.31
CA LEU A 57 6.97 6.66 5.49
C LEU A 57 7.87 7.64 6.25
N LEU A 58 7.62 7.79 7.54
CA LEU A 58 8.51 8.50 8.46
C LEU A 58 9.82 7.71 8.65
N LEU A 59 10.96 8.40 8.55
CA LEU A 59 12.26 7.79 8.82
C LEU A 59 12.52 7.67 10.34
N PRO A 60 13.39 6.73 10.78
CA PRO A 60 13.72 6.57 12.19
C PRO A 60 14.15 7.88 12.87
N GLY A 61 13.69 8.11 14.09
CA GLY A 61 13.97 9.32 14.86
C GLY A 61 12.94 10.45 14.65
N TRP A 62 11.86 10.16 13.91
CA TRP A 62 10.76 11.09 13.65
C TRP A 62 10.08 11.60 14.95
N GLU A 63 10.12 10.83 16.03
CA GLU A 63 9.46 11.15 17.32
C GLU A 63 9.96 12.46 17.91
N LYS A 64 11.24 12.82 17.63
CA LYS A 64 11.88 14.04 18.17
C LYS A 64 11.29 15.31 17.60
N ASP A 65 10.70 15.25 16.42
CA ASP A 65 10.13 16.41 15.72
C ASP A 65 8.74 16.10 15.11
N TYR A 66 7.96 15.26 15.80
CA TYR A 66 6.68 14.77 15.28
C TYR A 66 5.72 15.89 14.84
N TYR A 67 5.67 16.99 15.57
CA TYR A 67 4.81 18.13 15.25
C TYR A 67 5.45 19.15 14.30
N GLY A 68 6.70 18.98 13.97
CA GLY A 68 7.43 19.81 13.03
C GLY A 68 7.48 19.21 11.62
N HIS A 69 8.69 19.04 11.09
CA HIS A 69 8.97 18.47 9.78
C HIS A 69 9.86 17.22 9.88
N PRO A 70 9.36 16.13 10.50
CA PRO A 70 10.17 14.93 10.64
C PRO A 70 10.58 14.39 9.26
N PRO A 71 11.78 13.79 9.15
CA PRO A 71 12.27 13.26 7.88
C PRO A 71 11.39 12.11 7.39
N ILE A 72 11.22 12.05 6.08
CA ILE A 72 10.44 11.02 5.39
C ILE A 72 11.29 10.32 4.34
N ASP A 73 10.87 9.12 3.94
CA ASP A 73 11.39 8.51 2.73
C ASP A 73 10.93 9.33 1.51
N PRO A 74 11.82 9.63 0.56
CA PRO A 74 11.49 10.44 -0.60
C PRO A 74 10.55 9.73 -1.60
N VAL A 75 10.43 8.41 -1.55
CA VAL A 75 9.49 7.66 -2.41
C VAL A 75 8.18 7.46 -1.67
N VAL A 76 7.11 7.94 -2.28
CA VAL A 76 5.76 7.93 -1.73
C VAL A 76 4.78 7.26 -2.68
N CYS A 77 3.62 6.85 -2.16
CA CYS A 77 2.49 6.48 -3.00
C CYS A 77 1.42 7.57 -2.93
N VAL A 78 1.08 8.15 -4.07
CA VAL A 78 -0.07 9.06 -4.18
C VAL A 78 -1.32 8.20 -4.25
N GLY A 79 -2.26 8.46 -3.35
CA GLY A 79 -3.55 7.78 -3.28
C GLY A 79 -4.71 8.73 -3.54
N ALA A 80 -5.81 8.17 -4.06
CA ALA A 80 -7.08 8.86 -4.21
C ALA A 80 -8.05 8.45 -3.10
N ILE A 81 -8.77 9.42 -2.55
CA ILE A 81 -9.85 9.19 -1.59
C ILE A 81 -11.01 8.54 -2.33
N LEU A 82 -11.30 7.26 -2.03
CA LEU A 82 -12.44 6.53 -2.62
C LEU A 82 -13.74 6.87 -1.91
N ASN A 83 -13.68 6.96 -0.60
CA ASN A 83 -14.81 7.25 0.26
C ASN A 83 -14.35 7.90 1.55
N HIS A 84 -15.19 8.72 2.14
CA HIS A 84 -14.94 9.33 3.44
C HIS A 84 -16.24 9.57 4.21
N GLU A 85 -16.10 9.64 5.50
CA GLU A 85 -17.15 10.03 6.43
C GLU A 85 -16.58 11.14 7.33
N HIS A 86 -17.24 12.30 7.37
CA HIS A 86 -16.93 13.38 8.29
C HIS A 86 -17.75 13.21 9.56
N LEU A 87 -17.09 12.98 10.68
CA LEU A 87 -17.72 12.73 11.96
C LEU A 87 -18.10 14.06 12.65
N PRO A 88 -19.13 14.05 13.56
CA PRO A 88 -19.59 15.28 14.24
C PRO A 88 -18.53 16.02 15.07
N ASP A 89 -17.48 15.31 15.48
CA ASP A 89 -16.36 15.87 16.25
C ASP A 89 -15.19 16.37 15.38
N GLY A 90 -15.39 16.45 14.05
CA GLY A 90 -14.43 16.96 13.09
C GLY A 90 -13.43 15.91 12.57
N ARG A 91 -13.46 14.68 13.09
CA ARG A 91 -12.64 13.56 12.61
C ARG A 91 -13.15 13.02 11.27
N TYR A 92 -12.27 12.29 10.58
CA TYR A 92 -12.67 11.61 9.33
C TYR A 92 -12.32 10.12 9.40
N ASN A 93 -13.22 9.30 8.86
CA ASN A 93 -12.91 7.96 8.39
C ASN A 93 -12.76 8.04 6.87
N LEU A 94 -11.75 7.41 6.29
CA LEU A 94 -11.59 7.38 4.84
C LEU A 94 -11.05 6.05 4.34
N LEU A 95 -11.36 5.76 3.08
CA LEU A 95 -10.71 4.73 2.27
C LEU A 95 -9.83 5.42 1.24
N LEU A 96 -8.52 5.17 1.32
CA LEU A 96 -7.53 5.70 0.39
C LEU A 96 -7.00 4.58 -0.48
N GLN A 97 -7.10 4.73 -1.81
CA GLN A 97 -6.54 3.78 -2.77
C GLN A 97 -5.26 4.34 -3.37
N GLY A 98 -4.16 3.60 -3.26
CA GLY A 98 -2.92 3.92 -3.97
C GLY A 98 -3.10 3.95 -5.48
N ARG A 99 -2.51 4.94 -6.13
CA ARG A 99 -2.59 5.18 -7.57
C ARG A 99 -1.24 5.05 -8.24
N VAL A 100 -0.26 5.80 -7.79
CA VAL A 100 1.03 5.92 -8.47
C VAL A 100 2.15 6.19 -7.48
N ARG A 101 3.35 5.70 -7.82
CA ARG A 101 4.59 6.02 -7.12
C ARG A 101 5.09 7.39 -7.54
N ALA A 102 5.62 8.13 -6.58
CA ALA A 102 6.17 9.45 -6.82
C ALA A 102 7.41 9.71 -5.97
N HIS A 103 8.27 10.62 -6.44
CA HIS A 103 9.36 11.19 -5.65
C HIS A 103 8.94 12.55 -5.10
N VAL A 104 9.17 12.77 -3.81
CA VAL A 104 9.09 14.08 -3.19
C VAL A 104 10.37 14.84 -3.54
N VAL A 105 10.22 15.92 -4.30
CA VAL A 105 11.36 16.78 -4.72
C VAL A 105 11.42 18.09 -3.94
N GLY A 106 10.40 18.38 -3.13
CA GLY A 106 10.33 19.56 -2.28
C GLY A 106 8.99 19.62 -1.54
N GLU A 107 8.85 20.63 -0.71
CA GLU A 107 7.61 20.88 0.02
C GLU A 107 7.22 22.35 -0.08
N ARG A 108 5.92 22.63 0.01
CA ARG A 108 5.37 23.99 0.06
C ARG A 108 4.98 24.34 1.50
N ALA A 109 5.37 25.53 1.93
CA ALA A 109 4.94 26.12 3.21
C ALA A 109 3.56 26.76 3.10
N GLY A 110 2.98 27.18 4.24
CA GLY A 110 1.77 27.99 4.31
C GLY A 110 0.51 27.23 4.74
N HIS A 111 0.62 25.97 5.09
CA HIS A 111 -0.47 25.14 5.61
C HIS A 111 -0.11 24.54 6.98
N PRO A 112 -1.10 24.18 7.82
CA PRO A 112 -0.86 23.47 9.07
C PRO A 112 -0.42 22.01 8.86
N PHE A 113 -0.41 21.54 7.61
CA PHE A 113 0.05 20.23 7.15
C PHE A 113 1.05 20.42 6.01
N ARG A 114 1.76 19.36 5.68
CA ARG A 114 2.79 19.36 4.61
C ARG A 114 2.12 19.20 3.24
N ILE A 115 2.65 19.87 2.22
CA ILE A 115 2.30 19.66 0.80
C ILE A 115 3.57 19.30 0.06
N ALA A 116 3.63 18.08 -0.48
CA ALA A 116 4.74 17.61 -1.28
C ALA A 116 4.67 18.17 -2.70
N GLN A 117 5.83 18.56 -3.24
CA GLN A 117 6.06 18.72 -4.68
C GLN A 117 6.55 17.37 -5.22
N LEU A 118 5.90 16.88 -6.26
CA LEU A 118 6.02 15.50 -6.69
C LEU A 118 6.50 15.41 -8.14
N THR A 119 7.32 14.41 -8.42
CA THR A 119 7.61 13.92 -9.78
C THR A 119 7.27 12.44 -9.87
N PRO A 120 6.85 11.92 -11.04
CA PRO A 120 6.63 10.48 -11.21
C PRO A 120 7.90 9.70 -10.84
N ALA A 121 7.77 8.62 -10.08
CA ALA A 121 8.86 7.68 -9.90
C ALA A 121 9.00 6.84 -11.17
N PRO A 122 10.17 6.80 -11.80
CA PRO A 122 10.38 6.00 -13.01
C PRO A 122 10.28 4.51 -12.69
N GLU A 123 9.61 3.76 -13.56
CA GLU A 123 9.54 2.30 -13.47
C GLU A 123 9.94 1.67 -14.80
N SER A 124 10.75 0.62 -14.75
CA SER A 124 11.04 -0.25 -15.88
C SER A 124 10.03 -1.39 -15.88
N ILE A 125 8.95 -1.24 -16.68
CA ILE A 125 7.82 -2.18 -16.73
C ILE A 125 8.03 -3.11 -17.93
N PRO A 126 8.33 -4.40 -17.71
CA PRO A 126 8.38 -5.40 -18.79
C PRO A 126 6.98 -5.64 -19.39
N GLU A 127 6.92 -6.17 -20.59
CA GLU A 127 5.67 -6.68 -21.15
C GLU A 127 5.10 -7.79 -20.25
N GLU A 128 3.77 -7.90 -20.16
CA GLU A 128 3.13 -8.92 -19.31
C GLU A 128 3.54 -10.35 -19.70
N SER A 129 3.76 -10.60 -20.99
CA SER A 129 4.29 -11.87 -21.52
C SER A 129 5.64 -12.26 -20.93
N ASP A 130 6.49 -11.26 -20.67
CA ASP A 130 7.83 -11.47 -20.11
C ASP A 130 7.81 -11.79 -18.61
N LEU A 131 6.68 -11.53 -17.95
CA LEU A 131 6.43 -11.80 -16.53
C LEU A 131 5.65 -13.10 -16.28
N ALA A 132 5.43 -13.92 -17.34
CA ALA A 132 4.62 -15.13 -17.25
C ALA A 132 5.15 -16.15 -16.21
N ASN A 133 6.48 -16.25 -16.08
CA ASN A 133 7.12 -17.12 -15.08
C ASN A 133 6.89 -16.62 -13.66
N GLU A 134 7.09 -15.33 -13.42
CA GLU A 134 6.85 -14.68 -12.14
C GLU A 134 5.37 -14.79 -11.73
N ARG A 135 4.46 -14.56 -12.67
CA ARG A 135 3.01 -14.73 -12.44
C ARG A 135 2.66 -16.17 -12.07
N THR A 136 3.21 -17.13 -12.76
CA THR A 136 3.00 -18.56 -12.48
C THR A 136 3.53 -18.90 -11.08
N HIS A 137 4.73 -18.43 -10.73
CA HIS A 137 5.34 -18.68 -9.43
C HIS A 137 4.50 -18.07 -8.28
N LEU A 138 4.03 -16.82 -8.44
CA LEU A 138 3.11 -16.21 -7.47
C LEU A 138 1.85 -17.05 -7.26
N ARG A 139 1.24 -17.56 -8.35
CA ARG A 139 0.05 -18.43 -8.24
C ARG A 139 0.33 -19.73 -7.51
N GLU A 140 1.49 -20.36 -7.78
CA GLU A 140 1.88 -21.62 -7.12
C GLU A 140 2.06 -21.47 -5.62
N ILE A 141 2.63 -20.35 -5.15
CA ILE A 141 2.75 -20.04 -3.72
C ILE A 141 1.37 -20.12 -3.03
N PHE A 142 0.32 -19.56 -3.63
CA PHE A 142 -1.02 -19.53 -3.04
C PHE A 142 -1.84 -20.79 -3.23
N ARG A 143 -1.50 -21.60 -4.22
CA ARG A 143 -2.18 -22.91 -4.47
C ARG A 143 -1.61 -24.04 -3.64
N HIS A 144 -0.38 -23.89 -3.20
CA HIS A 144 0.36 -24.94 -2.51
C HIS A 144 0.84 -24.46 -1.12
N GLY A 145 1.45 -25.38 -0.36
CA GLY A 145 2.08 -25.08 0.90
C GLY A 145 1.13 -24.53 1.97
N GLN A 146 1.66 -23.65 2.79
CA GLN A 146 0.99 -23.11 3.97
C GLN A 146 -0.19 -22.17 3.65
N TRP A 147 -0.21 -21.53 2.48
CA TRP A 147 -1.27 -20.62 2.04
C TRP A 147 -2.53 -21.35 1.56
N ARG A 148 -2.38 -22.62 1.21
CA ARG A 148 -3.47 -23.44 0.68
C ARG A 148 -4.69 -23.39 1.63
N ASN A 149 -5.88 -23.18 1.07
CA ASN A 149 -7.17 -23.11 1.77
C ASN A 149 -7.38 -21.85 2.66
N THR A 150 -6.45 -20.89 2.67
CA THR A 150 -6.70 -19.60 3.30
C THR A 150 -7.63 -18.74 2.43
N GLU A 151 -8.41 -17.86 3.05
CA GLU A 151 -9.28 -16.94 2.32
C GLU A 151 -8.48 -15.97 1.46
N ILE A 152 -7.38 -15.45 2.00
CA ILE A 152 -6.49 -14.55 1.29
C ILE A 152 -5.86 -15.21 0.06
N ALA A 153 -5.43 -16.48 0.15
CA ALA A 153 -4.87 -17.21 -0.98
C ALA A 153 -5.91 -17.40 -2.10
N ARG A 154 -7.16 -17.70 -1.74
CA ARG A 154 -8.25 -17.80 -2.73
C ARG A 154 -8.50 -16.48 -3.44
N HIS A 155 -8.47 -15.38 -2.70
CA HIS A 155 -8.64 -14.03 -3.26
C HIS A 155 -7.49 -13.67 -4.21
N LEU A 156 -6.25 -13.89 -3.79
CA LEU A 156 -5.06 -13.60 -4.59
C LEU A 156 -4.93 -14.50 -5.83
N ASP A 157 -5.25 -15.81 -5.72
CA ASP A 157 -5.28 -16.69 -6.91
C ASP A 157 -6.33 -16.23 -7.93
N LYS A 158 -7.49 -15.75 -7.47
CA LYS A 158 -8.50 -15.15 -8.34
C LYS A 158 -7.99 -13.88 -9.02
N CYS A 159 -7.32 -12.99 -8.30
CA CYS A 159 -6.71 -11.79 -8.86
C CYS A 159 -5.66 -12.15 -9.92
N LEU A 160 -4.75 -13.07 -9.60
CA LEU A 160 -3.70 -13.56 -10.52
C LEU A 160 -4.26 -14.35 -11.70
N GLY A 161 -5.44 -14.98 -11.58
CA GLY A 161 -6.15 -15.65 -12.65
C GLY A 161 -6.97 -14.73 -13.55
N GLY A 162 -7.16 -13.48 -13.14
CA GLY A 162 -7.98 -12.47 -13.84
C GLY A 162 -7.16 -11.54 -14.75
N THR A 163 -7.71 -10.35 -14.96
CA THR A 163 -7.16 -9.33 -15.87
C THR A 163 -6.17 -8.38 -15.20
N ILE A 164 -5.95 -8.50 -13.88
CA ILE A 164 -5.00 -7.66 -13.16
C ILE A 164 -3.57 -7.95 -13.66
N SER A 165 -2.77 -6.92 -13.85
CA SER A 165 -1.37 -7.08 -14.27
C SER A 165 -0.53 -7.77 -13.19
N THR A 166 0.56 -8.44 -13.60
CA THR A 166 1.47 -9.08 -12.65
C THR A 166 2.11 -8.09 -11.66
N PRO A 167 2.54 -6.88 -12.08
CA PRO A 167 3.00 -5.85 -11.16
C PRO A 167 1.95 -5.41 -10.14
N ASP A 168 0.71 -5.15 -10.58
CA ASP A 168 -0.39 -4.74 -9.69
C ASP A 168 -0.72 -5.84 -8.67
N ALA A 169 -0.74 -7.10 -9.12
CA ALA A 169 -0.98 -8.23 -8.22
C ALA A 169 0.14 -8.38 -7.19
N ALA A 170 1.41 -8.22 -7.60
CA ALA A 170 2.55 -8.26 -6.71
C ALA A 170 2.51 -7.12 -5.67
N ASP A 171 2.13 -5.91 -6.06
CA ASP A 171 1.95 -4.78 -5.15
C ASP A 171 0.86 -5.05 -4.10
N LEU A 172 -0.27 -5.63 -4.51
CA LEU A 172 -1.33 -6.05 -3.58
C LEU A 172 -0.85 -7.14 -2.62
N ILE A 173 -0.05 -8.09 -3.09
CA ILE A 173 0.56 -9.13 -2.26
C ILE A 173 1.50 -8.50 -1.24
N ALA A 174 2.39 -7.61 -1.66
CA ALA A 174 3.32 -6.92 -0.77
C ALA A 174 2.56 -6.11 0.31
N PHE A 175 1.52 -5.37 -0.08
CA PHE A 175 0.72 -4.59 0.85
C PHE A 175 0.05 -5.46 1.91
N ASN A 176 -0.58 -6.57 1.51
CA ASN A 176 -1.45 -7.35 2.39
C ASN A 176 -0.70 -8.42 3.21
N LEU A 177 0.45 -8.93 2.75
CA LEU A 177 1.10 -10.08 3.36
C LEU A 177 2.42 -9.77 4.05
N LEU A 178 3.10 -8.70 3.68
CA LEU A 178 4.37 -8.35 4.32
C LEU A 178 4.11 -7.46 5.53
N ASP A 179 4.77 -7.74 6.65
CA ASP A 179 4.70 -6.93 7.87
C ASP A 179 5.94 -6.05 8.05
N ASP A 180 7.06 -6.41 7.40
CA ASP A 180 8.33 -5.66 7.47
C ASP A 180 8.20 -4.31 6.73
N ILE A 181 8.09 -3.23 7.48
CA ILE A 181 7.90 -1.87 6.94
C ILE A 181 9.11 -1.40 6.13
N PRO A 182 10.38 -1.55 6.59
CA PRO A 182 11.56 -1.28 5.79
C PRO A 182 11.57 -2.04 4.46
N LEU A 183 11.23 -3.31 4.46
CA LEU A 183 11.13 -4.11 3.24
C LEU A 183 10.04 -3.54 2.30
N LYS A 184 8.83 -3.27 2.82
CA LYS A 184 7.75 -2.65 2.03
C LYS A 184 8.22 -1.35 1.38
N GLN A 185 8.86 -0.47 2.13
CA GLN A 185 9.35 0.80 1.59
C GLN A 185 10.41 0.58 0.50
N SER A 186 11.33 -0.35 0.70
CA SER A 186 12.33 -0.69 -0.31
C SER A 186 11.74 -1.32 -1.58
N LEU A 187 10.59 -2.00 -1.47
CA LEU A 187 9.83 -2.53 -2.60
C LEU A 187 9.05 -1.41 -3.31
N LEU A 188 8.47 -0.48 -2.56
CA LEU A 188 7.82 0.69 -3.15
C LEU A 188 8.80 1.53 -3.97
N ALA A 189 10.05 1.64 -3.50
CA ALA A 189 11.12 2.41 -4.12
C ALA A 189 11.86 1.68 -5.26
N GLU A 190 11.63 0.37 -5.46
CA GLU A 190 12.32 -0.41 -6.49
C GLU A 190 11.79 -0.08 -7.89
N PRO A 191 12.59 0.55 -8.77
CA PRO A 191 12.15 0.94 -10.11
C PRO A 191 12.10 -0.24 -11.09
N ASP A 192 12.90 -1.28 -10.89
CA ASP A 192 12.87 -2.49 -11.71
C ASP A 192 11.71 -3.39 -11.26
N VAL A 193 10.65 -3.41 -12.05
CA VAL A 193 9.41 -4.15 -11.75
C VAL A 193 9.67 -5.65 -11.61
N ARG A 194 10.50 -6.25 -12.48
CA ARG A 194 10.81 -7.68 -12.39
C ARG A 194 11.54 -8.00 -11.09
N ARG A 195 12.54 -7.19 -10.74
CA ARG A 195 13.31 -7.35 -9.51
C ARG A 195 12.42 -7.17 -8.29
N ARG A 196 11.50 -6.21 -8.31
CA ARG A 196 10.49 -6.01 -7.25
C ARG A 196 9.65 -7.26 -7.06
N ILE A 197 9.09 -7.82 -8.14
CA ILE A 197 8.28 -9.04 -8.10
C ILE A 197 9.08 -10.22 -7.53
N GLN A 198 10.32 -10.42 -7.97
CA GLN A 198 11.19 -11.50 -7.47
C GLN A 198 11.48 -11.37 -5.97
N ARG A 199 11.69 -10.14 -5.48
CA ARG A 199 11.87 -9.87 -4.05
C ARG A 199 10.59 -10.14 -3.26
N ILE A 200 9.42 -9.82 -3.81
CA ILE A 200 8.12 -10.14 -3.18
C ILE A 200 7.92 -11.66 -3.12
N ILE A 201 8.19 -12.38 -4.19
CA ILE A 201 8.14 -13.86 -4.22
C ILE A 201 9.02 -14.45 -3.11
N ALA A 202 10.28 -14.02 -3.01
CA ALA A 202 11.20 -14.50 -1.98
C ALA A 202 10.65 -14.21 -0.57
N ALA A 203 10.22 -12.98 -0.30
CA ALA A 203 9.70 -12.59 1.01
C ALA A 203 8.45 -13.36 1.42
N VAL A 204 7.48 -13.54 0.51
CA VAL A 204 6.23 -14.27 0.80
C VAL A 204 6.49 -15.78 1.00
N THR A 205 7.49 -16.33 0.33
CA THR A 205 7.89 -17.74 0.50
C THR A 205 8.48 -17.99 1.89
N GLU A 206 9.15 -17.01 2.49
CA GLU A 206 9.73 -17.08 3.83
C GLU A 206 8.73 -16.87 4.97
N ILE A 207 7.54 -16.35 4.70
CA ILE A 207 6.50 -16.17 5.72
C ILE A 207 6.07 -17.54 6.24
N HIS A 208 6.15 -17.73 7.55
CA HIS A 208 5.64 -18.91 8.23
C HIS A 208 4.30 -18.58 8.89
N LEU A 209 3.20 -19.11 8.35
CA LEU A 209 1.91 -18.99 9.01
C LEU A 209 1.93 -19.77 10.33
N PRO A 210 1.39 -19.20 11.43
CA PRO A 210 1.26 -19.95 12.67
C PRO A 210 0.44 -21.20 12.43
N THR A 211 0.98 -22.36 12.78
CA THR A 211 0.25 -23.63 12.72
C THR A 211 -1.03 -23.46 13.55
N PRO A 212 -2.24 -23.75 13.02
CA PRO A 212 -3.44 -23.65 13.81
C PRO A 212 -3.26 -24.54 15.05
N ARG A 213 -3.28 -23.93 16.24
CA ARG A 213 -3.28 -24.70 17.48
C ARG A 213 -4.44 -25.67 17.39
N ARG A 214 -4.16 -26.99 17.36
CA ARG A 214 -5.19 -27.97 17.57
C ARG A 214 -5.86 -27.58 18.89
N SER A 215 -7.11 -27.17 18.85
CA SER A 215 -7.88 -26.94 20.06
C SER A 215 -7.92 -28.29 20.77
N ASN A 216 -7.15 -28.44 21.85
CA ASN A 216 -7.35 -29.50 22.81
C ASN A 216 -8.66 -29.18 23.58
N TRP A 217 -9.78 -29.21 22.87
CA TRP A 217 -11.06 -29.27 23.53
C TRP A 217 -11.13 -30.65 24.19
N PRO A 218 -11.40 -30.75 25.50
CA PRO A 218 -11.47 -32.04 26.17
C PRO A 218 -12.52 -32.93 25.48
N PRO A 219 -12.23 -34.24 25.32
CA PRO A 219 -13.22 -35.16 24.74
C PRO A 219 -14.49 -35.14 25.58
N LYS A 220 -15.64 -35.10 24.91
CA LYS A 220 -16.94 -35.27 25.60
C LYS A 220 -16.87 -36.53 26.44
N THR A 221 -16.89 -36.38 27.76
CA THR A 221 -17.12 -37.50 28.67
C THR A 221 -18.51 -38.01 28.40
N SER A 222 -18.62 -39.21 27.82
CA SER A 222 -19.84 -39.98 27.77
C SER A 222 -20.23 -40.34 29.19
N SER A 223 -21.25 -39.66 29.70
CA SER A 223 -21.93 -40.12 30.93
C SER A 223 -22.85 -41.29 30.56
N ASN A 224 -22.61 -42.40 31.22
CA ASN A 224 -23.58 -43.50 31.32
C ASN A 224 -24.89 -43.03 31.97
#